data_63bfec926abf47b35b3be5e27ef859c2
#
_entry.id   63bfec926abf47b35b3be5e27ef859c2
#
_cell.length_a   1.000
_cell.length_b   1.000
_cell.length_c   1.000
_cell.angle_alpha   90.00
_cell.angle_beta   90.00
_cell.angle_gamma   90.00
#
_symmetry.space_group_name_H-M   'P 1'
#
loop_
_entity.id
_entity.type
_entity.pdbx_description
1 polymer ?
#
loop_
_entity_poly.entity_id
_entity_poly.type
_entity_poly.pdbx_seq_one_letter_code
_entity_poly.pdbx_strand_id
1 'polypeptide(L)'
;EICACLVGSEMCIRDSLCSTQRLMKYTEGSRNSFLFTLGNKCFRKGLEESEVKRLAAERLGDGGGMDTDTPIGNAYTYTDRTERAEEKKKIPLVEQVIDYLNKNYAFRRNTVLDRLEMCDLSQTEEKSFYAMRNKDFNSIFLNISRQGIAYPLNSLKSVIDSDYSPEFNPFTHYFEGNARWDRKTDHIRKLADTIQAEDQEFWREGFRRWIVAMVASALRPGKANQEALVLHGAQGKGKSTWIRHLLPPELAEYYRNGMIDPANKDDLLLLSTRLLINMEEFEDVKTGDIAELKRIIGQENVTIRKVYDTQAQLYPRRASFIGSTNNMQFLKDYGGNRRFLVIPVKTIDYHTPVDHKGVYAQAVQLIEDGFRYWFEGNEIDDINTRNERHRMKDPLEENLYVYFRPAGEKDFEVKWKPAAAILATLSVYGRTQANAQTQQVLVPVSYTHLRAHETCAD
;
A
#
# COMPACT_ATOMS: atom_id res chain seq x y z
N GLU A 1 -37.39 -54.31 -1.05
CA GLU A 1 -36.21 -53.71 -1.69
C GLU A 1 -34.94 -54.51 -1.47
N ILE A 2 -34.74 -55.17 -0.33
CA ILE A 2 -33.52 -55.97 -0.04
C ILE A 2 -33.44 -57.22 -0.95
N CYS A 3 -34.57 -57.81 -1.33
CA CYS A 3 -34.58 -58.97 -2.23
C CYS A 3 -34.20 -58.68 -3.69
N ALA A 4 -34.47 -57.49 -4.20
CA ALA A 4 -34.14 -57.08 -5.55
C ALA A 4 -32.61 -56.79 -5.76
N CYS A 5 -31.92 -56.30 -4.73
CA CYS A 5 -30.49 -56.09 -4.75
C CYS A 5 -29.68 -57.39 -4.74
N LEU A 6 -30.14 -58.41 -3.96
CA LEU A 6 -29.46 -59.70 -3.88
C LEU A 6 -29.56 -60.49 -5.19
N VAL A 7 -30.71 -60.45 -5.88
CA VAL A 7 -30.86 -61.06 -7.19
C VAL A 7 -30.05 -60.37 -8.27
N GLY A 8 -29.86 -59.04 -8.15
CA GLY A 8 -29.03 -58.27 -9.06
C GLY A 8 -27.53 -58.55 -8.90
N SER A 9 -27.02 -58.65 -7.66
CA SER A 9 -25.62 -58.97 -7.35
C SER A 9 -25.25 -60.38 -7.80
N GLU A 10 -26.09 -61.35 -7.54
CA GLU A 10 -25.88 -62.75 -7.96
C GLU A 10 -25.77 -62.88 -9.49
N MET A 11 -26.64 -62.20 -10.24
CA MET A 11 -26.60 -62.17 -11.72
C MET A 11 -25.32 -61.48 -12.21
N CYS A 12 -24.88 -60.40 -11.61
CA CYS A 12 -23.64 -59.71 -11.97
C CYS A 12 -22.39 -60.56 -11.68
N ILE A 13 -22.37 -61.37 -10.60
CA ILE A 13 -21.30 -62.29 -10.27
C ILE A 13 -21.28 -63.43 -11.32
N ARG A 14 -22.42 -63.99 -11.70
CA ARG A 14 -22.55 -65.03 -12.73
C ARG A 14 -22.04 -64.51 -14.08
N ASP A 15 -22.40 -63.31 -14.50
CA ASP A 15 -21.89 -62.68 -15.74
C ASP A 15 -20.36 -62.49 -15.67
N SER A 16 -19.84 -62.05 -14.53
CA SER A 16 -18.41 -61.93 -14.32
C SER A 16 -17.67 -63.26 -14.38
N LEU A 17 -18.28 -64.30 -13.85
CA LEU A 17 -17.78 -65.69 -13.94
C LEU A 17 -17.75 -66.18 -15.42
N CYS A 18 -18.89 -66.04 -16.13
CA CYS A 18 -18.99 -66.41 -17.54
C CYS A 18 -17.97 -65.65 -18.41
N SER A 19 -17.83 -64.34 -18.16
CA SER A 19 -16.84 -63.52 -18.92
C SER A 19 -15.37 -63.89 -18.58
N THR A 20 -15.11 -64.37 -17.35
CA THR A 20 -13.81 -64.85 -16.95
C THR A 20 -13.48 -66.21 -17.57
N GLN A 21 -14.50 -67.15 -17.62
CA GLN A 21 -14.41 -68.42 -18.30
C GLN A 21 -14.13 -68.30 -19.82
N ARG A 22 -14.62 -67.23 -20.44
CA ARG A 22 -14.27 -66.94 -21.85
C ARG A 22 -12.82 -66.49 -22.04
N LEU A 23 -12.20 -65.88 -21.06
CA LEU A 23 -10.83 -65.38 -21.14
C LEU A 23 -9.80 -66.44 -20.76
N MET A 24 -10.12 -67.30 -19.79
CA MET A 24 -9.22 -68.36 -19.32
C MET A 24 -10.01 -69.54 -18.77
N LYS A 25 -9.47 -70.77 -18.96
CA LYS A 25 -10.10 -72.00 -18.45
C LYS A 25 -9.74 -72.16 -16.98
N TYR A 26 -10.71 -72.62 -16.17
CA TYR A 26 -10.54 -73.00 -14.79
C TYR A 26 -9.92 -74.39 -14.71
N THR A 27 -8.60 -74.49 -14.73
CA THR A 27 -7.85 -75.77 -14.72
C THR A 27 -6.82 -75.72 -13.58
N GLU A 28 -6.25 -76.89 -13.22
CA GLU A 28 -5.38 -77.02 -12.05
C GLU A 28 -4.20 -76.06 -12.01
N GLY A 29 -3.59 -75.70 -13.12
CA GLY A 29 -2.47 -74.74 -13.17
C GLY A 29 -2.87 -73.25 -13.31
N SER A 30 -4.17 -72.95 -13.52
CA SER A 30 -4.66 -71.56 -13.77
C SER A 30 -5.69 -71.09 -12.75
N ARG A 31 -6.03 -71.88 -11.75
CA ARG A 31 -7.11 -71.63 -10.79
C ARG A 31 -6.95 -70.30 -10.04
N ASN A 32 -5.78 -70.10 -9.45
CA ASN A 32 -5.53 -68.86 -8.69
C ASN A 32 -5.61 -67.60 -9.56
N SER A 33 -5.08 -67.66 -10.77
CA SER A 33 -5.18 -66.55 -11.76
C SER A 33 -6.60 -66.31 -12.20
N PHE A 34 -7.40 -67.36 -12.35
CA PHE A 34 -8.82 -67.24 -12.69
C PHE A 34 -9.61 -66.58 -11.54
N LEU A 35 -9.46 -67.03 -10.30
CA LEU A 35 -10.12 -66.49 -9.11
C LEU A 35 -9.69 -65.04 -8.85
N PHE A 36 -8.42 -64.72 -9.02
CA PHE A 36 -7.91 -63.36 -8.91
C PHE A 36 -8.52 -62.45 -9.99
N THR A 37 -8.61 -62.91 -11.24
CA THR A 37 -9.26 -62.15 -12.33
C THR A 37 -10.75 -61.96 -12.09
N LEU A 38 -11.44 -62.99 -11.58
CA LEU A 38 -12.84 -62.89 -11.18
C LEU A 38 -13.05 -61.84 -10.05
N GLY A 39 -12.20 -61.89 -8.99
CA GLY A 39 -12.25 -60.95 -7.91
C GLY A 39 -12.08 -59.50 -8.37
N ASN A 40 -11.10 -59.22 -9.22
CA ASN A 40 -10.89 -57.90 -9.79
C ASN A 40 -12.10 -57.37 -10.60
N LYS A 41 -12.76 -58.25 -11.38
CA LYS A 41 -13.94 -57.87 -12.14
C LYS A 41 -15.13 -57.57 -11.26
N CYS A 42 -15.32 -58.37 -10.18
CA CYS A 42 -16.39 -58.21 -9.23
C CYS A 42 -16.18 -56.96 -8.38
N PHE A 43 -14.97 -56.67 -7.92
CA PHE A 43 -14.60 -55.42 -7.21
C PHE A 43 -14.97 -54.18 -8.02
N ARG A 44 -14.55 -54.12 -9.28
CA ARG A 44 -14.86 -52.99 -10.21
C ARG A 44 -16.35 -52.79 -10.49
N LYS A 45 -17.17 -53.80 -10.24
CA LYS A 45 -18.64 -53.73 -10.30
C LYS A 45 -19.29 -53.39 -8.96
N GLY A 46 -18.50 -53.11 -7.90
CA GLY A 46 -18.98 -52.79 -6.55
C GLY A 46 -19.66 -53.96 -5.82
N LEU A 47 -19.28 -55.21 -6.14
CA LEU A 47 -19.86 -56.39 -5.52
C LEU A 47 -19.14 -56.71 -4.22
N GLU A 48 -19.89 -57.18 -3.21
CA GLU A 48 -19.34 -57.50 -1.87
C GLU A 48 -18.42 -58.74 -1.95
N GLU A 49 -17.22 -58.66 -1.34
CA GLU A 49 -16.23 -59.71 -1.32
C GLU A 49 -16.74 -61.03 -0.79
N SER A 50 -17.51 -60.99 0.30
CA SER A 50 -18.12 -62.13 0.97
C SER A 50 -19.08 -62.89 0.08
N GLU A 51 -19.87 -62.15 -0.72
CA GLU A 51 -20.84 -62.75 -1.63
C GLU A 51 -20.17 -63.37 -2.85
N VAL A 52 -19.11 -62.73 -3.38
CA VAL A 52 -18.30 -63.27 -4.48
C VAL A 52 -17.58 -64.54 -4.06
N LYS A 53 -17.00 -64.59 -2.85
CA LYS A 53 -16.38 -65.82 -2.28
C LYS A 53 -17.40 -66.93 -2.16
N ARG A 54 -18.57 -66.66 -1.59
CA ARG A 54 -19.63 -67.65 -1.42
C ARG A 54 -20.06 -68.27 -2.76
N LEU A 55 -20.36 -67.43 -3.76
CA LEU A 55 -20.80 -67.92 -5.04
C LEU A 55 -19.72 -68.60 -5.87
N ALA A 56 -18.44 -68.13 -5.72
CA ALA A 56 -17.31 -68.82 -6.34
C ALA A 56 -17.09 -70.21 -5.75
N ALA A 57 -17.18 -70.40 -4.45
CA ALA A 57 -17.09 -71.69 -3.77
C ALA A 57 -18.24 -72.63 -4.20
N GLU A 58 -19.49 -72.09 -4.26
CA GLU A 58 -20.65 -72.89 -4.69
C GLU A 58 -20.57 -73.38 -6.16
N ARG A 59 -20.02 -72.57 -7.06
CA ARG A 59 -19.99 -72.84 -8.49
C ARG A 59 -18.71 -73.52 -9.04
N LEU A 60 -17.60 -73.29 -8.38
CA LEU A 60 -16.29 -73.76 -8.80
C LEU A 60 -15.64 -74.76 -7.80
N GLY A 61 -16.28 -74.90 -6.62
CA GLY A 61 -15.84 -75.84 -5.60
C GLY A 61 -16.10 -77.29 -6.07
N ASP A 62 -15.05 -78.14 -6.04
CA ASP A 62 -15.11 -79.55 -6.40
C ASP A 62 -15.23 -80.50 -5.18
N GLY A 63 -15.67 -79.93 -4.01
CA GLY A 63 -15.83 -80.68 -2.75
C GLY A 63 -14.51 -81.10 -2.07
N GLY A 64 -13.36 -80.71 -2.58
CA GLY A 64 -12.05 -81.16 -2.16
C GLY A 64 -11.26 -80.18 -1.28
N GLY A 65 -11.88 -79.22 -0.59
CA GLY A 65 -11.20 -78.32 0.37
C GLY A 65 -10.27 -77.28 -0.25
N MET A 66 -10.58 -76.87 -1.47
CA MET A 66 -9.81 -75.90 -2.22
C MET A 66 -10.03 -74.48 -1.74
N ASP A 67 -8.96 -73.73 -1.52
CA ASP A 67 -9.00 -72.31 -1.14
C ASP A 67 -9.38 -71.43 -2.33
N THR A 68 -10.65 -71.02 -2.36
CA THR A 68 -11.20 -70.07 -3.33
C THR A 68 -11.16 -68.62 -2.77
N ASP A 69 -10.95 -68.48 -1.47
CA ASP A 69 -11.13 -67.22 -0.76
C ASP A 69 -9.91 -66.33 -0.79
N THR A 70 -8.68 -66.92 -0.66
CA THR A 70 -7.44 -66.19 -0.68
C THR A 70 -7.18 -65.48 -2.02
N PRO A 71 -7.33 -66.07 -3.19
CA PRO A 71 -7.12 -65.37 -4.47
C PRO A 71 -8.11 -64.23 -4.71
N ILE A 72 -9.40 -64.40 -4.30
CA ILE A 72 -10.42 -63.37 -4.41
C ILE A 72 -10.11 -62.21 -3.45
N GLY A 73 -9.81 -62.49 -2.19
CA GLY A 73 -9.44 -61.49 -1.20
C GLY A 73 -8.20 -60.70 -1.59
N ASN A 74 -7.17 -61.38 -2.11
CA ASN A 74 -6.00 -60.71 -2.68
C ASN A 74 -6.32 -59.78 -3.82
N ALA A 75 -7.29 -60.17 -4.71
CA ALA A 75 -7.74 -59.31 -5.80
C ALA A 75 -8.43 -58.05 -5.29
N TYR A 76 -9.33 -58.16 -4.32
CA TYR A 76 -9.99 -57.00 -3.70
C TYR A 76 -8.97 -56.07 -3.05
N THR A 77 -8.05 -56.58 -2.27
CA THR A 77 -6.98 -55.78 -1.62
C THR A 77 -6.05 -55.10 -2.63
N TYR A 78 -5.69 -55.80 -3.70
CA TYR A 78 -4.83 -55.23 -4.75
C TYR A 78 -5.55 -54.12 -5.54
N THR A 79 -6.81 -54.35 -5.92
CA THR A 79 -7.57 -53.38 -6.70
C THR A 79 -7.90 -52.15 -5.89
N ASP A 80 -8.28 -52.29 -4.62
CA ASP A 80 -8.50 -51.16 -3.69
C ASP A 80 -7.23 -50.30 -3.56
N ARG A 81 -6.08 -50.93 -3.38
CA ARG A 81 -4.80 -50.20 -3.28
C ARG A 81 -4.43 -49.48 -4.59
N THR A 82 -4.72 -50.07 -5.75
CA THR A 82 -4.40 -49.48 -7.05
C THR A 82 -5.37 -48.32 -7.37
N GLU A 83 -6.67 -48.47 -7.10
CA GLU A 83 -7.62 -47.38 -7.30
C GLU A 83 -7.36 -46.20 -6.39
N ARG A 84 -7.07 -46.42 -5.10
CA ARG A 84 -6.67 -45.34 -4.17
C ARG A 84 -5.35 -44.68 -4.60
N ALA A 85 -4.44 -45.40 -5.21
CA ALA A 85 -3.20 -44.84 -5.75
C ALA A 85 -3.46 -44.03 -7.04
N GLU A 86 -4.44 -44.45 -7.86
CA GLU A 86 -4.86 -43.72 -9.06
C GLU A 86 -5.68 -42.47 -8.71
N GLU A 87 -6.52 -42.51 -7.67
CA GLU A 87 -7.21 -41.32 -7.15
C GLU A 87 -6.24 -40.28 -6.61
N LYS A 88 -5.19 -40.68 -5.90
CA LYS A 88 -4.10 -39.79 -5.46
C LYS A 88 -3.33 -39.20 -6.64
N LYS A 89 -3.22 -39.87 -7.76
CA LYS A 89 -2.63 -39.36 -9.01
C LYS A 89 -3.55 -38.39 -9.76
N LYS A 90 -4.84 -38.32 -9.45
CA LYS A 90 -5.81 -37.43 -10.08
C LYS A 90 -5.85 -36.03 -9.50
N ILE A 91 -5.22 -35.76 -8.33
CA ILE A 91 -5.10 -34.39 -7.82
C ILE A 91 -4.16 -33.62 -8.75
N PRO A 92 -4.63 -32.55 -9.39
CA PRO A 92 -3.78 -31.72 -10.24
C PRO A 92 -2.53 -31.25 -9.49
N LEU A 93 -1.38 -31.19 -10.18
CA LEU A 93 -0.14 -30.76 -9.56
C LEU A 93 -0.23 -29.37 -8.93
N VAL A 94 -1.04 -28.50 -9.54
CA VAL A 94 -1.28 -27.15 -8.99
C VAL A 94 -1.97 -27.21 -7.61
N GLU A 95 -2.93 -28.09 -7.42
CA GLU A 95 -3.62 -28.28 -6.13
C GLU A 95 -2.68 -28.82 -5.07
N GLN A 96 -1.80 -29.76 -5.39
CA GLN A 96 -0.78 -30.28 -4.49
C GLN A 96 0.18 -29.15 -4.05
N VAL A 97 0.52 -28.24 -4.96
CA VAL A 97 1.35 -27.07 -4.66
C VAL A 97 0.60 -26.10 -3.75
N ILE A 98 -0.66 -25.80 -4.06
CA ILE A 98 -1.51 -24.90 -3.25
C ILE A 98 -1.67 -25.45 -1.83
N ASP A 99 -1.96 -26.74 -1.68
CA ASP A 99 -2.05 -27.39 -0.36
C ASP A 99 -0.74 -27.27 0.43
N TYR A 100 0.40 -27.49 -0.24
CA TYR A 100 1.70 -27.32 0.37
C TYR A 100 1.94 -25.86 0.81
N LEU A 101 1.64 -24.91 -0.06
CA LEU A 101 1.80 -23.47 0.23
C LEU A 101 0.93 -23.05 1.41
N ASN A 102 -0.36 -23.40 1.42
CA ASN A 102 -1.31 -23.06 2.49
C ASN A 102 -0.88 -23.61 3.86
N LYS A 103 -0.22 -24.78 3.87
CA LYS A 103 0.25 -25.41 5.11
C LYS A 103 1.48 -24.72 5.69
N ASN A 104 2.36 -24.17 4.85
CA ASN A 104 3.67 -23.71 5.26
C ASN A 104 3.85 -22.19 5.19
N TYR A 105 3.08 -21.50 4.37
CA TYR A 105 3.24 -20.07 4.10
C TYR A 105 1.91 -19.34 4.03
N ALA A 106 1.93 -18.06 4.31
CA ALA A 106 0.86 -17.13 3.97
C ALA A 106 1.43 -16.06 3.05
N PHE A 107 0.64 -15.66 2.05
CA PHE A 107 1.04 -14.66 1.06
C PHE A 107 0.02 -13.53 1.02
N ARG A 108 0.48 -12.34 0.65
CA ARG A 108 -0.37 -11.20 0.35
C ARG A 108 0.32 -10.27 -0.64
N ARG A 109 -0.46 -9.52 -1.42
CA ARG A 109 0.04 -8.46 -2.28
C ARG A 109 -0.18 -7.10 -1.61
N ASN A 110 0.91 -6.44 -1.23
CA ASN A 110 0.86 -5.06 -0.72
C ASN A 110 0.53 -4.10 -1.87
N THR A 111 -0.69 -3.55 -1.87
CA THR A 111 -1.20 -2.71 -2.96
C THR A 111 -0.60 -1.30 -2.98
N VAL A 112 0.00 -0.85 -1.88
CA VAL A 112 0.67 0.46 -1.80
C VAL A 112 2.07 0.39 -2.39
N LEU A 113 2.86 -0.62 -1.99
CA LEU A 113 4.23 -0.82 -2.46
C LEU A 113 4.31 -1.68 -3.73
N ASP A 114 3.16 -2.25 -4.16
CA ASP A 114 3.03 -3.14 -5.31
C ASP A 114 4.05 -4.29 -5.28
N ARG A 115 4.07 -5.01 -4.17
CA ARG A 115 4.98 -6.13 -3.95
C ARG A 115 4.29 -7.30 -3.26
N LEU A 116 4.77 -8.50 -3.54
CA LEU A 116 4.41 -9.69 -2.79
C LEU A 116 5.09 -9.69 -1.42
N GLU A 117 4.33 -10.07 -0.41
CA GLU A 117 4.80 -10.29 0.95
C GLU A 117 4.44 -11.71 1.39
N MET A 118 5.32 -12.35 2.15
CA MET A 118 5.10 -13.67 2.69
C MET A 118 5.36 -13.74 4.19
N CYS A 119 4.70 -14.70 4.83
CA CYS A 119 4.95 -15.12 6.20
C CYS A 119 5.23 -16.62 6.20
N ASP A 120 6.31 -17.04 6.83
CA ASP A 120 6.63 -18.45 7.05
C ASP A 120 5.89 -18.94 8.30
N LEU A 121 4.93 -19.85 8.11
CA LEU A 121 4.08 -20.36 9.18
C LEU A 121 4.77 -21.44 10.04
N SER A 122 5.92 -21.96 9.59
CA SER A 122 6.70 -22.95 10.32
C SER A 122 7.54 -22.34 11.45
N GLN A 123 7.77 -21.00 11.39
CA GLN A 123 8.48 -20.30 12.44
C GLN A 123 7.55 -20.03 13.63
N THR A 124 8.01 -20.41 14.81
CA THR A 124 7.24 -20.31 16.07
C THR A 124 7.34 -18.92 16.71
N GLU A 125 8.37 -18.13 16.37
CA GLU A 125 8.57 -16.77 16.83
C GLU A 125 7.91 -15.80 15.85
N GLU A 126 7.34 -14.73 16.32
CA GLU A 126 6.60 -13.66 15.64
C GLU A 126 6.32 -13.86 14.13
N LYS A 127 5.12 -14.33 13.83
CA LYS A 127 4.61 -14.46 12.46
C LYS A 127 4.47 -13.08 11.82
N SER A 128 5.50 -12.60 11.15
CA SER A 128 5.49 -11.30 10.45
C SER A 128 5.59 -11.49 8.93
N PHE A 129 4.85 -10.66 8.21
CA PHE A 129 4.98 -10.58 6.76
C PHE A 129 6.22 -9.76 6.38
N TYR A 130 6.97 -10.24 5.40
CA TYR A 130 8.12 -9.54 4.82
C TYR A 130 8.10 -9.60 3.30
N ALA A 131 8.76 -8.63 2.65
CA ALA A 131 8.83 -8.55 1.20
C ALA A 131 9.51 -9.77 0.58
N MET A 132 8.86 -10.43 -0.37
CA MET A 132 9.42 -11.57 -1.09
C MET A 132 10.56 -11.14 -2.01
N ARG A 133 11.62 -11.94 -2.03
CA ARG A 133 12.78 -11.82 -2.91
C ARG A 133 12.93 -13.08 -3.78
N ASN A 134 13.73 -13.01 -4.82
CA ASN A 134 14.02 -14.18 -5.66
C ASN A 134 14.54 -15.39 -4.86
N LYS A 135 15.29 -15.15 -3.78
CA LYS A 135 15.76 -16.22 -2.87
C LYS A 135 14.59 -16.99 -2.26
N ASP A 136 13.53 -16.29 -1.87
CA ASP A 136 12.39 -16.91 -1.19
C ASP A 136 11.61 -17.82 -2.14
N PHE A 137 11.37 -17.40 -3.38
CA PHE A 137 10.81 -18.29 -4.44
C PHE A 137 11.65 -19.54 -4.66
N ASN A 138 12.98 -19.41 -4.72
CA ASN A 138 13.88 -20.53 -4.91
C ASN A 138 13.87 -21.48 -3.71
N SER A 139 13.76 -20.95 -2.49
CA SER A 139 13.67 -21.75 -1.26
C SER A 139 12.36 -22.55 -1.22
N ILE A 140 11.24 -21.92 -1.56
CA ILE A 140 9.93 -22.58 -1.64
C ILE A 140 9.99 -23.69 -2.71
N PHE A 141 10.53 -23.39 -3.90
CA PHE A 141 10.71 -24.38 -4.97
C PHE A 141 11.51 -25.61 -4.52
N LEU A 142 12.64 -25.41 -3.82
CA LEU A 142 13.44 -26.50 -3.27
C LEU A 142 12.65 -27.32 -2.26
N ASN A 143 11.90 -26.68 -1.38
CA ASN A 143 11.11 -27.36 -0.36
C ASN A 143 9.97 -28.18 -0.98
N ILE A 144 9.28 -27.67 -2.00
CA ILE A 144 8.26 -28.41 -2.78
C ILE A 144 8.89 -29.62 -3.47
N SER A 145 10.06 -29.44 -4.10
CA SER A 145 10.78 -30.54 -4.77
C SER A 145 11.20 -31.63 -3.79
N ARG A 146 11.60 -31.30 -2.57
CA ARG A 146 11.94 -32.27 -1.50
C ARG A 146 10.74 -33.10 -1.04
N GLN A 147 9.51 -32.59 -1.23
CA GLN A 147 8.27 -33.35 -0.99
C GLN A 147 7.90 -34.28 -2.16
N GLY A 148 8.74 -34.36 -3.19
CA GLY A 148 8.49 -35.17 -4.37
C GLY A 148 7.51 -34.56 -5.36
N ILE A 149 7.15 -33.28 -5.21
CA ILE A 149 6.26 -32.56 -6.13
C ILE A 149 7.13 -31.89 -7.20
N ALA A 150 7.09 -32.42 -8.43
CA ALA A 150 7.81 -31.87 -9.57
C ALA A 150 7.00 -30.74 -10.21
N TYR A 151 7.27 -29.47 -9.84
CA TYR A 151 6.56 -28.30 -10.35
C TYR A 151 7.53 -27.23 -10.86
N PRO A 152 7.32 -26.65 -12.05
CA PRO A 152 8.23 -25.65 -12.61
C PRO A 152 8.28 -24.35 -11.77
N LEU A 153 9.49 -23.79 -11.57
CA LEU A 153 9.67 -22.55 -10.81
C LEU A 153 8.84 -21.36 -11.37
N ASN A 154 8.77 -21.23 -12.70
CA ASN A 154 7.98 -20.15 -13.31
C ASN A 154 6.47 -20.32 -13.05
N SER A 155 5.98 -21.56 -13.08
CA SER A 155 4.57 -21.84 -12.75
C SER A 155 4.30 -21.57 -11.27
N LEU A 156 5.24 -21.89 -10.36
CA LEU A 156 5.14 -21.53 -8.95
C LEU A 156 5.07 -20.02 -8.76
N LYS A 157 5.92 -19.25 -9.44
CA LYS A 157 5.87 -17.79 -9.42
C LYS A 157 4.51 -17.27 -9.90
N SER A 158 3.98 -17.81 -10.99
CA SER A 158 2.67 -17.42 -11.53
C SER A 158 1.53 -17.72 -10.57
N VAL A 159 1.57 -18.83 -9.84
CA VAL A 159 0.56 -19.14 -8.80
C VAL A 159 0.64 -18.11 -7.67
N ILE A 160 1.82 -17.86 -7.12
CA ILE A 160 1.99 -16.91 -6.00
C ILE A 160 1.67 -15.46 -6.44
N ASP A 161 1.93 -15.10 -7.69
CA ASP A 161 1.69 -13.76 -8.25
C ASP A 161 0.27 -13.58 -8.87
N SER A 162 -0.63 -14.49 -8.58
CA SER A 162 -2.03 -14.47 -9.00
C SER A 162 -2.95 -14.04 -7.84
N ASP A 163 -4.26 -14.17 -8.03
CA ASP A 163 -5.30 -13.97 -6.99
C ASP A 163 -5.16 -14.93 -5.80
N TYR A 164 -4.24 -15.91 -5.88
CA TYR A 164 -3.84 -16.74 -4.75
C TYR A 164 -3.25 -15.91 -3.58
N SER A 165 -2.58 -14.80 -3.89
CA SER A 165 -2.09 -13.84 -2.91
C SER A 165 -3.08 -12.69 -2.75
N PRO A 166 -3.91 -12.65 -1.69
CA PRO A 166 -4.93 -11.64 -1.52
C PRO A 166 -4.34 -10.23 -1.43
N GLU A 167 -5.06 -9.26 -1.94
CA GLU A 167 -4.69 -7.86 -1.83
C GLU A 167 -4.70 -7.39 -0.37
N PHE A 168 -3.70 -6.63 -0.01
CA PHE A 168 -3.53 -6.05 1.31
C PHE A 168 -3.15 -4.58 1.20
N ASN A 169 -4.03 -3.70 1.69
CA ASN A 169 -3.72 -2.28 1.84
C ASN A 169 -3.32 -2.00 3.30
N PRO A 170 -2.06 -1.69 3.59
CA PRO A 170 -1.57 -1.45 4.95
C PRO A 170 -2.23 -0.24 5.62
N PHE A 171 -2.60 0.78 4.84
CA PHE A 171 -3.25 1.97 5.39
C PHE A 171 -4.68 1.66 5.81
N THR A 172 -5.48 1.03 4.95
CA THR A 172 -6.83 0.59 5.28
C THR A 172 -6.81 -0.37 6.49
N HIS A 173 -5.88 -1.33 6.46
CA HIS A 173 -5.75 -2.29 7.55
C HIS A 173 -5.43 -1.61 8.90
N TYR A 174 -4.50 -0.64 8.91
CA TYR A 174 -4.13 0.05 10.15
C TYR A 174 -5.21 1.02 10.59
N PHE A 175 -5.69 1.89 9.71
CA PHE A 175 -6.61 2.97 10.10
C PHE A 175 -8.02 2.48 10.39
N GLU A 176 -8.54 1.54 9.63
CA GLU A 176 -9.88 0.98 9.82
C GLU A 176 -9.90 -0.18 10.83
N GLY A 177 -8.75 -0.82 11.08
CA GLY A 177 -8.61 -1.89 12.08
C GLY A 177 -8.53 -1.40 13.53
N ASN A 178 -8.37 -0.09 13.75
CA ASN A 178 -8.32 0.48 15.10
C ASN A 178 -9.73 0.53 15.74
N ALA A 179 -9.76 0.49 17.08
CA ALA A 179 -11.00 0.75 17.82
C ALA A 179 -11.53 2.15 17.49
N ARG A 180 -12.85 2.29 17.43
CA ARG A 180 -13.49 3.60 17.20
C ARG A 180 -13.15 4.58 18.31
N TRP A 181 -13.00 5.86 17.95
CA TRP A 181 -12.78 6.94 18.90
C TRP A 181 -13.99 7.08 19.87
N ASP A 182 -13.70 7.23 21.15
CA ASP A 182 -14.69 7.37 22.23
C ASP A 182 -15.41 8.73 22.25
N ARG A 183 -15.00 9.69 21.40
CA ARG A 183 -15.48 11.07 21.30
C ARG A 183 -15.32 11.90 22.61
N LYS A 184 -14.57 11.40 23.59
CA LYS A 184 -14.34 12.09 24.87
C LYS A 184 -12.95 12.71 24.93
N THR A 185 -11.95 11.94 24.52
CA THR A 185 -10.55 12.37 24.58
C THR A 185 -10.13 12.97 23.25
N ASP A 186 -9.67 14.23 23.26
CA ASP A 186 -9.07 14.84 22.07
C ASP A 186 -7.60 14.44 21.97
N HIS A 187 -7.33 13.29 21.34
CA HIS A 187 -5.99 12.73 21.18
C HIS A 187 -5.13 13.57 20.22
N ILE A 188 -5.74 14.14 19.16
CA ILE A 188 -5.04 15.01 18.21
C ILE A 188 -4.58 16.28 18.92
N ARG A 189 -5.41 16.88 19.76
CA ARG A 189 -5.05 18.06 20.54
C ARG A 189 -3.95 17.75 21.55
N LYS A 190 -4.03 16.61 22.25
CA LYS A 190 -2.96 16.18 23.18
C LYS A 190 -1.62 16.03 22.45
N LEU A 191 -1.61 15.48 21.26
CA LEU A 191 -0.40 15.38 20.44
C LEU A 191 0.07 16.76 19.98
N ALA A 192 -0.83 17.65 19.54
CA ALA A 192 -0.48 19.01 19.18
C ALA A 192 0.16 19.76 20.38
N ASP A 193 -0.34 19.56 21.59
CA ASP A 193 0.13 20.24 22.80
C ASP A 193 1.55 19.81 23.25
N THR A 194 2.14 18.78 22.64
CA THR A 194 3.56 18.45 22.79
C THR A 194 4.47 19.48 22.11
N ILE A 195 3.92 20.32 21.22
CA ILE A 195 4.60 21.48 20.64
C ILE A 195 4.01 22.76 21.21
N GLN A 196 4.87 23.63 21.74
CA GLN A 196 4.53 24.99 22.08
C GLN A 196 4.87 25.90 20.91
N ALA A 197 3.87 26.40 20.22
CA ALA A 197 4.01 27.33 19.11
C ALA A 197 3.89 28.80 19.58
N GLU A 198 4.24 29.74 18.71
CA GLU A 198 4.00 31.18 18.98
C GLU A 198 2.49 31.47 19.03
N ASP A 199 1.73 30.95 18.08
CA ASP A 199 0.26 30.98 18.05
C ASP A 199 -0.24 29.54 18.26
N GLN A 200 -0.65 29.24 19.47
CA GLN A 200 -1.02 27.89 19.88
C GLN A 200 -2.36 27.44 19.27
N GLU A 201 -3.33 28.34 19.12
CA GLU A 201 -4.63 27.95 18.56
C GLU A 201 -4.54 27.74 17.05
N PHE A 202 -3.81 28.59 16.34
CA PHE A 202 -3.52 28.37 14.90
C PHE A 202 -2.78 27.05 14.69
N TRP A 203 -1.80 26.74 15.54
CA TRP A 203 -1.09 25.46 15.52
C TRP A 203 -2.04 24.28 15.71
N ARG A 204 -2.85 24.29 16.76
CA ARG A 204 -3.78 23.19 17.09
C ARG A 204 -4.77 22.92 15.97
N GLU A 205 -5.39 23.97 15.45
CA GLU A 205 -6.34 23.82 14.34
C GLU A 205 -5.64 23.40 13.04
N GLY A 206 -4.51 24.01 12.70
CA GLY A 206 -3.72 23.65 11.53
C GLY A 206 -3.24 22.20 11.58
N PHE A 207 -2.73 21.75 12.72
CA PHE A 207 -2.29 20.37 12.91
C PHE A 207 -3.46 19.39 12.83
N ARG A 208 -4.60 19.71 13.45
CA ARG A 208 -5.81 18.88 13.38
C ARG A 208 -6.23 18.66 11.93
N ARG A 209 -6.33 19.72 11.13
CA ARG A 209 -6.69 19.61 9.72
C ARG A 209 -5.64 18.82 8.93
N TRP A 210 -4.38 19.13 9.14
CA TRP A 210 -3.28 18.48 8.43
C TRP A 210 -3.19 16.97 8.70
N ILE A 211 -3.35 16.53 9.97
CA ILE A 211 -3.28 15.09 10.31
C ILE A 211 -4.50 14.33 9.78
N VAL A 212 -5.69 14.94 9.82
CA VAL A 212 -6.91 14.36 9.23
C VAL A 212 -6.77 14.28 7.72
N ALA A 213 -6.23 15.31 7.05
CA ALA A 213 -5.94 15.30 5.62
C ALA A 213 -4.93 14.20 5.23
N MET A 214 -3.92 13.94 6.07
CA MET A 214 -2.95 12.87 5.87
C MET A 214 -3.65 11.49 5.86
N VAL A 215 -4.52 11.23 6.82
CA VAL A 215 -5.29 9.98 6.88
C VAL A 215 -6.27 9.88 5.70
N ALA A 216 -6.94 10.98 5.35
CA ALA A 216 -7.85 11.02 4.21
C ALA A 216 -7.12 10.72 2.87
N SER A 217 -5.91 11.25 2.69
CA SER A 217 -5.07 10.99 1.51
C SER A 217 -4.68 9.51 1.38
N ALA A 218 -4.47 8.84 2.51
CA ALA A 218 -4.12 7.42 2.54
C ALA A 218 -5.31 6.52 2.20
N LEU A 219 -6.51 6.86 2.71
CA LEU A 219 -7.72 6.04 2.62
C LEU A 219 -8.56 6.32 1.37
N ARG A 220 -8.56 7.57 0.88
CA ARG A 220 -9.46 8.02 -0.19
C ARG A 220 -8.67 8.48 -1.42
N PRO A 221 -8.55 7.66 -2.47
CA PRO A 221 -7.92 8.08 -3.72
C PRO A 221 -8.52 9.40 -4.26
N GLY A 222 -7.67 10.31 -4.73
CA GLY A 222 -8.09 11.62 -5.23
C GLY A 222 -8.37 12.68 -4.14
N LYS A 223 -8.07 12.40 -2.88
CA LYS A 223 -8.17 13.36 -1.75
C LYS A 223 -6.79 13.58 -1.14
N ALA A 224 -5.92 14.25 -1.88
CA ALA A 224 -4.57 14.52 -1.43
C ALA A 224 -4.51 15.69 -0.44
N ASN A 225 -3.63 15.57 0.57
CA ASN A 225 -3.35 16.67 1.50
C ASN A 225 -2.64 17.82 0.77
N GLN A 226 -3.28 18.94 0.56
CA GLN A 226 -2.79 20.06 -0.25
C GLN A 226 -1.88 21.02 0.52
N GLU A 227 -1.66 20.80 1.81
CA GLU A 227 -0.79 21.59 2.66
C GLU A 227 0.42 20.78 3.14
N ALA A 228 1.59 21.42 3.10
CA ALA A 228 2.81 20.95 3.75
C ALA A 228 2.96 21.66 5.09
N LEU A 229 3.10 20.89 6.16
CA LEU A 229 3.35 21.44 7.49
C LEU A 229 4.84 21.75 7.66
N VAL A 230 5.21 22.97 8.03
CA VAL A 230 6.60 23.37 8.20
C VAL A 230 6.85 23.87 9.62
N LEU A 231 7.70 23.16 10.37
CA LEU A 231 8.10 23.53 11.72
C LEU A 231 9.34 24.45 11.66
N HIS A 232 9.16 25.74 11.94
CA HIS A 232 10.24 26.71 12.01
C HIS A 232 10.73 26.87 13.46
N GLY A 233 12.04 26.82 13.67
CA GLY A 233 12.63 27.07 15.00
C GLY A 233 14.08 26.63 15.09
N ALA A 234 14.77 27.00 16.17
CA ALA A 234 16.20 26.75 16.35
C ALA A 234 16.60 25.28 16.18
N GLN A 235 17.82 25.05 15.77
CA GLN A 235 18.42 23.72 15.65
C GLN A 235 18.48 23.01 16.99
N GLY A 236 18.43 21.68 16.99
CA GLY A 236 18.53 20.86 18.21
C GLY A 236 17.25 20.80 19.08
N LYS A 237 16.13 21.37 18.63
CA LYS A 237 14.83 21.34 19.35
C LYS A 237 14.04 20.03 19.21
N GLY A 238 14.56 19.00 18.52
CA GLY A 238 13.89 17.71 18.37
C GLY A 238 12.83 17.66 17.26
N LYS A 239 12.80 18.62 16.31
CA LYS A 239 11.84 18.68 15.21
C LYS A 239 11.78 17.36 14.42
N SER A 240 12.90 16.89 13.88
CA SER A 240 12.97 15.67 13.07
C SER A 240 12.59 14.41 13.87
N THR A 241 12.95 14.35 15.16
CA THR A 241 12.59 13.24 16.03
C THR A 241 11.07 13.19 16.26
N TRP A 242 10.46 14.34 16.58
CA TRP A 242 9.02 14.45 16.76
C TRP A 242 8.27 14.08 15.47
N ILE A 243 8.73 14.56 14.32
CA ILE A 243 8.15 14.23 13.00
C ILE A 243 8.18 12.72 12.75
N ARG A 244 9.30 12.06 13.05
CA ARG A 244 9.43 10.59 12.88
C ARG A 244 8.45 9.84 13.78
N HIS A 245 8.20 10.33 14.98
CA HIS A 245 7.27 9.72 15.93
C HIS A 245 5.80 9.89 15.56
N LEU A 246 5.45 10.65 14.53
CA LEU A 246 4.07 10.75 14.04
C LEU A 246 3.55 9.42 13.52
N LEU A 247 4.41 8.61 12.87
CA LEU A 247 3.98 7.31 12.35
C LEU A 247 4.17 6.21 13.39
N PRO A 248 3.19 5.29 13.50
CA PRO A 248 3.32 4.10 14.33
C PRO A 248 4.36 3.14 13.75
N PRO A 249 4.91 2.22 14.56
CA PRO A 249 5.89 1.23 14.09
C PRO A 249 5.42 0.41 12.89
N GLU A 250 4.13 0.06 12.84
CA GLU A 250 3.49 -0.71 11.75
C GLU A 250 3.52 0.02 10.41
N LEU A 251 3.58 1.36 10.42
CA LEU A 251 3.65 2.20 9.23
C LEU A 251 5.01 2.88 9.05
N ALA A 252 6.02 2.51 9.82
CA ALA A 252 7.35 3.14 9.77
C ALA A 252 8.01 3.03 8.39
N GLU A 253 7.74 1.96 7.62
CA GLU A 253 8.24 1.77 6.26
C GLU A 253 7.71 2.84 5.28
N TYR A 254 6.55 3.44 5.57
CA TYR A 254 5.91 4.46 4.73
C TYR A 254 6.35 5.89 5.07
N TYR A 255 7.36 6.02 5.92
CA TYR A 255 8.08 7.27 6.18
C TYR A 255 9.25 7.43 5.20
N ARG A 256 9.45 8.64 4.70
CA ARG A 256 10.62 9.02 3.90
C ARG A 256 11.23 10.31 4.45
N ASN A 257 12.54 10.33 4.65
CA ASN A 257 13.29 11.53 4.95
C ASN A 257 14.06 12.00 3.71
N GLY A 258 14.05 13.30 3.45
CA GLY A 258 14.74 13.95 2.34
C GLY A 258 13.78 14.60 1.34
N MET A 259 14.36 15.50 0.54
CA MET A 259 13.64 16.21 -0.51
C MET A 259 13.22 15.26 -1.64
N ILE A 260 12.17 15.64 -2.34
CA ILE A 260 11.71 14.98 -3.57
C ILE A 260 12.29 15.73 -4.76
N ASP A 261 12.99 15.02 -5.62
CA ASP A 261 13.42 15.55 -6.92
C ASP A 261 12.29 15.33 -7.95
N PRO A 262 11.63 16.39 -8.41
CA PRO A 262 10.54 16.30 -9.38
C PRO A 262 10.95 15.71 -10.74
N ALA A 263 12.22 15.75 -11.07
CA ALA A 263 12.76 15.20 -12.33
C ALA A 263 13.03 13.68 -12.21
N ASN A 264 13.13 13.16 -10.99
CA ASN A 264 13.39 11.75 -10.74
C ASN A 264 12.09 10.95 -10.65
N LYS A 265 11.93 9.95 -11.54
CA LYS A 265 10.74 9.09 -11.57
C LYS A 265 10.57 8.24 -10.31
N ASP A 266 11.66 7.80 -9.71
CA ASP A 266 11.63 7.01 -8.49
C ASP A 266 11.14 7.85 -7.30
N ASP A 267 11.54 9.12 -7.25
CA ASP A 267 11.05 10.07 -6.25
C ASP A 267 9.56 10.39 -6.46
N LEU A 268 9.11 10.53 -7.72
CA LEU A 268 7.69 10.69 -8.02
C LEU A 268 6.86 9.46 -7.59
N LEU A 269 7.43 8.25 -7.67
CA LEU A 269 6.76 7.03 -7.18
C LEU A 269 6.56 7.06 -5.67
N LEU A 270 7.46 7.70 -4.91
CA LEU A 270 7.31 7.87 -3.46
C LEU A 270 6.03 8.62 -3.09
N LEU A 271 5.52 9.50 -3.96
CA LEU A 271 4.29 10.26 -3.73
C LEU A 271 3.06 9.33 -3.61
N SER A 272 3.07 8.19 -4.26
CA SER A 272 2.00 7.20 -4.19
C SER A 272 2.23 6.09 -3.18
N THR A 273 3.51 5.85 -2.79
CA THR A 273 3.91 4.72 -1.97
C THR A 273 4.28 5.10 -0.53
N ARG A 274 4.42 6.37 -0.21
CA ARG A 274 4.69 6.85 1.16
C ARG A 274 3.45 7.49 1.78
N LEU A 275 3.40 7.50 3.09
CA LEU A 275 2.38 8.19 3.88
C LEU A 275 2.86 9.58 4.30
N LEU A 276 4.11 9.66 4.73
CA LEU A 276 4.72 10.89 5.24
C LEU A 276 6.11 11.09 4.65
N ILE A 277 6.31 12.24 4.03
CA ILE A 277 7.60 12.69 3.51
C ILE A 277 8.06 13.89 4.34
N ASN A 278 9.17 13.71 5.05
CA ASN A 278 9.81 14.78 5.81
C ASN A 278 10.87 15.48 4.97
N MET A 279 10.63 16.74 4.66
CA MET A 279 11.55 17.61 3.92
C MET A 279 12.44 18.35 4.93
N GLU A 280 13.59 17.76 5.27
CA GLU A 280 14.57 18.42 6.10
C GLU A 280 15.35 19.50 5.31
N GLU A 281 15.85 20.51 6.02
CA GLU A 281 16.66 21.59 5.43
C GLU A 281 15.93 22.32 4.28
N PHE A 282 14.67 22.66 4.54
CA PHE A 282 13.79 23.29 3.56
C PHE A 282 14.37 24.59 2.98
N GLU A 283 15.29 25.23 3.68
CA GLU A 283 16.03 26.41 3.26
C GLU A 283 16.95 26.20 2.05
N ASP A 284 17.46 25.00 1.84
CA ASP A 284 18.41 24.69 0.77
C ASP A 284 17.74 24.46 -0.59
N VAL A 285 16.40 24.43 -0.62
CA VAL A 285 15.64 24.24 -1.87
C VAL A 285 15.86 25.41 -2.82
N LYS A 286 16.24 25.12 -4.06
CA LYS A 286 16.39 26.14 -5.10
C LYS A 286 15.04 26.75 -5.46
N THR A 287 15.03 28.01 -5.91
CA THR A 287 13.78 28.74 -6.22
C THR A 287 12.92 28.02 -7.28
N GLY A 288 13.53 27.43 -8.31
CA GLY A 288 12.82 26.66 -9.33
C GLY A 288 12.15 25.40 -8.78
N ASP A 289 12.80 24.76 -7.80
CA ASP A 289 12.31 23.52 -7.18
C ASP A 289 11.14 23.80 -6.25
N ILE A 290 11.04 25.01 -5.65
CA ILE A 290 9.90 25.41 -4.81
C ILE A 290 8.61 25.51 -5.64
N ALA A 291 8.66 26.07 -6.83
CA ALA A 291 7.50 26.15 -7.71
C ALA A 291 7.00 24.76 -8.10
N GLU A 292 7.91 23.86 -8.41
CA GLU A 292 7.60 22.47 -8.74
C GLU A 292 7.09 21.70 -7.51
N LEU A 293 7.66 21.91 -6.33
CA LEU A 293 7.18 21.36 -5.08
C LEU A 293 5.74 21.81 -4.78
N LYS A 294 5.43 23.09 -4.98
CA LYS A 294 4.05 23.60 -4.88
C LYS A 294 3.11 22.89 -5.84
N ARG A 295 3.58 22.62 -7.08
CA ARG A 295 2.80 21.85 -8.07
C ARG A 295 2.52 20.45 -7.56
N ILE A 296 3.53 19.75 -7.05
CA ILE A 296 3.41 18.38 -6.51
C ILE A 296 2.47 18.35 -5.30
N ILE A 297 2.60 19.29 -4.37
CA ILE A 297 1.71 19.39 -3.19
C ILE A 297 0.25 19.57 -3.61
N GLY A 298 -0.01 20.30 -4.70
CA GLY A 298 -1.36 20.52 -5.21
C GLY A 298 -1.93 19.38 -6.08
N GLN A 299 -1.12 18.37 -6.46
CA GLN A 299 -1.58 17.27 -7.30
C GLN A 299 -2.32 16.20 -6.50
N GLU A 300 -3.41 15.67 -7.04
CA GLU A 300 -4.15 14.54 -6.47
C GLU A 300 -3.62 13.19 -6.96
N ASN A 301 -3.03 13.18 -8.15
CA ASN A 301 -2.53 11.97 -8.78
C ASN A 301 -1.17 12.24 -9.44
N VAL A 302 -0.39 11.19 -9.60
CA VAL A 302 0.87 11.19 -10.34
C VAL A 302 0.83 10.17 -11.47
N THR A 303 1.29 10.57 -12.65
CA THR A 303 1.36 9.68 -13.81
C THR A 303 2.79 9.16 -13.93
N ILE A 304 2.97 7.85 -13.73
CA ILE A 304 4.28 7.21 -13.73
C ILE A 304 4.23 5.94 -14.57
N ARG A 305 5.29 5.70 -15.34
CA ARG A 305 5.55 4.42 -15.97
C ARG A 305 6.61 3.69 -15.15
N LYS A 306 6.21 2.63 -14.43
CA LYS A 306 7.13 1.77 -13.69
C LYS A 306 8.05 1.01 -14.65
N VAL A 307 9.19 0.56 -14.12
CA VAL A 307 10.10 -0.31 -14.86
C VAL A 307 9.36 -1.60 -15.21
N TYR A 308 9.39 -2.00 -16.48
CA TYR A 308 8.66 -3.13 -17.09
C TYR A 308 7.19 -2.88 -17.45
N ASP A 309 6.58 -1.74 -17.08
CA ASP A 309 5.24 -1.43 -17.57
C ASP A 309 5.27 -0.98 -19.03
N THR A 310 4.29 -1.43 -19.80
CA THR A 310 4.15 -1.03 -21.21
C THR A 310 3.61 0.39 -21.37
N GLN A 311 2.83 0.87 -20.38
CA GLN A 311 2.17 2.18 -20.40
C GLN A 311 2.34 2.91 -19.07
N ALA A 312 2.28 4.24 -19.13
CA ALA A 312 2.20 5.07 -17.94
C ALA A 312 0.81 4.92 -17.30
N GLN A 313 0.78 4.78 -15.98
CA GLN A 313 -0.43 4.62 -15.20
C GLN A 313 -0.60 5.79 -14.23
N LEU A 314 -1.86 6.05 -13.87
CA LEU A 314 -2.22 7.08 -12.92
C LEU A 314 -2.29 6.48 -11.51
N TYR A 315 -1.46 7.00 -10.60
CA TYR A 315 -1.43 6.58 -9.21
C TYR A 315 -1.95 7.70 -8.31
N PRO A 316 -2.77 7.40 -7.30
CA PRO A 316 -3.21 8.41 -6.33
C PRO A 316 -2.01 8.87 -5.49
N ARG A 317 -1.89 10.18 -5.29
CA ARG A 317 -0.92 10.71 -4.33
C ARG A 317 -1.43 10.49 -2.91
N ARG A 318 -0.71 9.68 -2.13
CA ARG A 318 -1.00 9.38 -0.73
C ARG A 318 -0.12 10.16 0.24
N ALA A 319 1.07 10.54 -0.21
CA ALA A 319 2.05 11.21 0.64
C ALA A 319 1.55 12.58 1.10
N SER A 320 1.66 12.82 2.40
CA SER A 320 1.59 14.14 3.01
C SER A 320 3.00 14.66 3.27
N PHE A 321 3.16 15.98 3.21
CA PHE A 321 4.44 16.62 3.39
C PHE A 321 4.53 17.31 4.75
N ILE A 322 5.67 17.10 5.40
CA ILE A 322 6.09 17.86 6.57
C ILE A 322 7.52 18.29 6.36
N GLY A 323 7.93 19.39 6.97
CA GLY A 323 9.30 19.86 6.87
C GLY A 323 9.76 20.58 8.13
N SER A 324 11.05 20.83 8.21
CA SER A 324 11.64 21.64 9.25
C SER A 324 12.66 22.60 8.68
N THR A 325 12.71 23.81 9.25
CA THR A 325 13.68 24.83 8.89
C THR A 325 14.17 25.58 10.11
N ASN A 326 15.41 26.07 10.07
CA ASN A 326 15.98 26.96 11.07
C ASN A 326 15.99 28.41 10.57
N ASN A 327 15.79 28.60 9.28
CA ASN A 327 15.80 29.92 8.66
C ASN A 327 14.39 30.53 8.73
N MET A 328 14.30 31.76 9.22
CA MET A 328 13.04 32.49 9.27
C MET A 328 12.54 32.87 7.86
N GLN A 329 13.44 33.21 6.95
CA GLN A 329 13.14 33.63 5.60
C GLN A 329 13.55 32.55 4.60
N PHE A 330 12.68 31.58 4.37
CA PHE A 330 12.95 30.45 3.47
C PHE A 330 12.01 30.36 2.27
N LEU A 331 10.87 31.09 2.28
CA LEU A 331 9.94 31.14 1.17
C LEU A 331 10.43 32.12 0.10
N LYS A 332 10.98 31.61 -1.00
CA LYS A 332 11.63 32.37 -2.06
C LYS A 332 10.69 32.89 -3.15
N ASP A 333 9.40 32.56 -3.09
CA ASP A 333 8.44 32.83 -4.15
C ASP A 333 7.34 33.80 -3.69
N TYR A 334 6.87 34.66 -4.60
CA TYR A 334 5.87 35.70 -4.33
C TYR A 334 4.43 35.16 -4.27
N GLY A 335 4.16 33.93 -4.73
CA GLY A 335 2.81 33.39 -4.82
C GLY A 335 2.68 31.93 -4.42
N GLY A 336 1.45 31.52 -4.12
CA GLY A 336 1.14 30.12 -3.82
C GLY A 336 1.65 29.60 -2.48
N ASN A 337 2.04 30.49 -1.56
CA ASN A 337 2.58 30.13 -0.24
C ASN A 337 1.52 29.53 0.70
N ARG A 338 0.24 29.63 0.35
CA ARG A 338 -0.88 28.98 1.07
C ARG A 338 -0.71 27.47 1.28
N ARG A 339 0.14 26.83 0.43
CA ARG A 339 0.45 25.39 0.54
C ARG A 339 1.38 25.05 1.69
N PHE A 340 1.98 26.05 2.32
CA PHE A 340 2.88 25.87 3.46
C PHE A 340 2.20 26.38 4.72
N LEU A 341 1.92 25.46 5.64
CA LEU A 341 1.44 25.79 6.97
C LEU A 341 2.66 25.97 7.87
N VAL A 342 3.19 27.19 7.96
CA VAL A 342 4.42 27.49 8.70
C VAL A 342 4.10 27.77 10.16
N ILE A 343 4.71 26.98 11.04
CA ILE A 343 4.51 27.05 12.49
C ILE A 343 5.82 27.42 13.18
N PRO A 344 5.94 28.63 13.73
CA PRO A 344 7.05 29.01 14.59
C PRO A 344 6.96 28.29 15.94
N VAL A 345 7.96 27.47 16.24
CA VAL A 345 7.99 26.57 17.39
C VAL A 345 8.93 27.12 18.47
N LYS A 346 8.43 27.22 19.71
CA LYS A 346 9.21 27.58 20.91
C LYS A 346 9.90 26.37 21.53
N THR A 347 9.12 25.33 21.84
CA THR A 347 9.61 24.08 22.44
C THR A 347 8.86 22.89 21.89
N ILE A 348 9.52 21.73 21.90
CA ILE A 348 8.96 20.43 21.48
C ILE A 348 9.26 19.40 22.57
N ASP A 349 8.23 18.75 23.06
CA ASP A 349 8.35 17.52 23.83
C ASP A 349 8.25 16.32 22.88
N TYR A 350 9.41 15.79 22.50
CA TYR A 350 9.53 14.60 21.64
C TYR A 350 9.75 13.31 22.45
N HIS A 351 9.74 13.40 23.80
CA HIS A 351 9.92 12.25 24.69
C HIS A 351 8.60 11.61 25.08
N THR A 352 7.52 12.38 25.15
CA THR A 352 6.19 11.86 25.43
C THR A 352 5.76 10.89 24.32
N PRO A 353 5.44 9.61 24.64
CA PRO A 353 4.99 8.63 23.66
C PRO A 353 3.70 9.09 22.97
N VAL A 354 3.64 8.90 21.66
CA VAL A 354 2.44 9.23 20.88
C VAL A 354 1.39 8.11 21.03
N ASP A 355 0.18 8.47 21.41
CA ASP A 355 -0.98 7.57 21.34
C ASP A 355 -1.50 7.44 19.92
N HIS A 356 -0.77 6.69 19.09
CA HIS A 356 -1.10 6.50 17.67
C HIS A 356 -2.53 5.98 17.48
N LYS A 357 -2.95 4.99 18.28
CA LYS A 357 -4.29 4.39 18.12
C LYS A 357 -5.38 5.42 18.37
N GLY A 358 -5.25 6.22 19.43
CA GLY A 358 -6.21 7.28 19.76
C GLY A 358 -6.24 8.38 18.69
N VAL A 359 -5.05 8.88 18.28
CA VAL A 359 -4.92 9.93 17.26
C VAL A 359 -5.55 9.51 15.92
N TYR A 360 -5.22 8.32 15.44
CA TYR A 360 -5.70 7.87 14.13
C TYR A 360 -7.17 7.41 14.17
N ALA A 361 -7.64 6.80 15.26
CA ALA A 361 -9.06 6.53 15.44
C ALA A 361 -9.90 7.82 15.43
N GLN A 362 -9.40 8.88 16.08
CA GLN A 362 -10.05 10.18 16.05
C GLN A 362 -10.04 10.79 14.63
N ALA A 363 -8.92 10.70 13.91
CA ALA A 363 -8.82 11.23 12.55
C ALA A 363 -9.80 10.52 11.59
N VAL A 364 -9.88 9.18 11.64
CA VAL A 364 -10.84 8.40 10.84
C VAL A 364 -12.28 8.82 11.16
N GLN A 365 -12.64 8.92 12.44
CA GLN A 365 -13.99 9.30 12.84
C GLN A 365 -14.35 10.73 12.39
N LEU A 366 -13.40 11.67 12.44
CA LEU A 366 -13.60 13.02 11.92
C LEU A 366 -13.86 13.02 10.40
N ILE A 367 -13.15 12.16 9.64
CA ILE A 367 -13.39 11.99 8.20
C ILE A 367 -14.80 11.43 7.93
N GLU A 368 -15.24 10.44 8.72
CA GLU A 368 -16.59 9.85 8.63
C GLU A 368 -17.67 10.86 8.98
N ASP A 369 -17.44 11.69 9.99
CA ASP A 369 -18.35 12.74 10.42
C ASP A 369 -18.41 13.95 9.46
N GLY A 370 -17.60 13.94 8.39
CA GLY A 370 -17.58 15.00 7.39
C GLY A 370 -16.79 16.25 7.83
N PHE A 371 -15.84 16.11 8.76
CA PHE A 371 -14.99 17.21 9.16
C PHE A 371 -14.23 17.79 7.97
N ARG A 372 -14.26 19.13 7.82
CA ARG A 372 -13.53 19.86 6.78
C ARG A 372 -12.06 20.00 7.16
N TYR A 373 -11.20 19.27 6.48
CA TYR A 373 -9.77 19.23 6.72
C TYR A 373 -8.93 20.03 5.73
N TRP A 374 -9.55 20.85 4.88
CA TRP A 374 -8.88 21.78 3.97
C TRP A 374 -9.19 23.23 4.37
N PHE A 375 -8.38 24.17 3.87
CA PHE A 375 -8.56 25.61 4.09
C PHE A 375 -9.24 26.25 2.89
N GLU A 376 -10.09 27.25 3.11
CA GLU A 376 -10.79 27.99 2.04
C GLU A 376 -11.08 29.44 2.44
N GLY A 377 -11.30 30.29 1.42
CA GLY A 377 -11.68 31.69 1.62
C GLY A 377 -10.69 32.46 2.47
N ASN A 378 -11.18 33.18 3.47
CA ASN A 378 -10.38 34.03 4.36
C ASN A 378 -9.30 33.25 5.16
N GLU A 379 -9.47 31.94 5.35
CA GLU A 379 -8.44 31.11 6.04
C GLU A 379 -7.16 31.02 5.20
N ILE A 380 -7.31 30.96 3.87
CA ILE A 380 -6.17 31.01 2.94
C ILE A 380 -5.46 32.36 3.03
N ASP A 381 -6.22 33.46 3.11
CA ASP A 381 -5.67 34.80 3.23
C ASP A 381 -4.91 35.00 4.57
N ASP A 382 -5.43 34.41 5.67
CA ASP A 382 -4.72 34.40 6.95
C ASP A 382 -3.41 33.62 6.85
N ILE A 383 -3.40 32.43 6.22
CA ILE A 383 -2.16 31.66 6.00
C ILE A 383 -1.17 32.47 5.16
N ASN A 384 -1.60 33.11 4.08
CA ASN A 384 -0.72 33.93 3.24
C ASN A 384 -0.14 35.10 4.04
N THR A 385 -0.96 35.80 4.82
CA THR A 385 -0.53 36.93 5.67
C THR A 385 0.52 36.49 6.70
N ARG A 386 0.32 35.34 7.34
CA ARG A 386 1.28 34.76 8.28
C ARG A 386 2.58 34.37 7.59
N ASN A 387 2.52 33.86 6.37
CA ASN A 387 3.66 33.43 5.59
C ASN A 387 4.52 34.58 5.05
N GLU A 388 3.99 35.83 4.97
CA GLU A 388 4.78 37.00 4.53
C GLU A 388 6.03 37.23 5.38
N ARG A 389 5.98 37.00 6.70
CA ARG A 389 7.16 37.10 7.57
C ARG A 389 8.25 36.07 7.29
N HIS A 390 7.90 34.96 6.61
CA HIS A 390 8.81 33.89 6.22
C HIS A 390 9.28 34.02 4.78
N ARG A 391 8.79 35.03 4.06
CA ARG A 391 9.20 35.32 2.70
C ARG A 391 10.58 35.96 2.66
N MET A 392 11.46 35.42 1.81
CA MET A 392 12.73 36.05 1.52
C MET A 392 12.47 37.30 0.68
N LYS A 393 12.87 38.45 1.20
CA LYS A 393 12.77 39.71 0.44
C LYS A 393 13.82 39.72 -0.66
N ASP A 394 13.42 40.05 -1.86
CA ASP A 394 14.34 40.28 -2.97
C ASP A 394 15.08 41.61 -2.73
N PRO A 395 16.40 41.68 -2.97
CA PRO A 395 17.13 42.93 -2.90
C PRO A 395 16.55 44.07 -3.78
N LEU A 396 15.88 43.68 -4.88
CA LEU A 396 15.12 44.60 -5.70
C LEU A 396 13.93 45.23 -4.95
N GLU A 397 13.20 44.42 -4.19
CA GLU A 397 12.07 44.86 -3.38
C GLU A 397 12.56 45.79 -2.24
N GLU A 398 13.65 45.45 -1.57
CA GLU A 398 14.22 46.31 -0.53
C GLU A 398 14.65 47.66 -1.12
N ASN A 399 15.33 47.65 -2.26
CA ASN A 399 15.72 48.87 -2.97
C ASN A 399 14.48 49.66 -3.44
N LEU A 400 13.38 48.97 -3.86
CA LEU A 400 12.15 49.65 -4.24
C LEU A 400 11.61 50.52 -3.10
N TYR A 401 11.53 50.00 -1.90
CA TYR A 401 11.02 50.77 -0.73
C TYR A 401 11.95 51.87 -0.25
N VAL A 402 13.24 51.80 -0.56
CA VAL A 402 14.22 52.87 -0.28
C VAL A 402 13.95 54.07 -1.16
N TYR A 403 13.67 53.87 -2.45
CA TYR A 403 13.56 54.93 -3.45
C TYR A 403 12.12 55.31 -3.84
N PHE A 404 11.15 54.44 -3.51
CA PHE A 404 9.75 54.66 -3.84
C PHE A 404 8.87 54.31 -2.63
N ARG A 405 7.81 55.07 -2.44
CA ARG A 405 6.75 54.71 -1.50
C ARG A 405 5.38 54.80 -2.23
N PRO A 406 4.39 54.01 -1.79
CA PRO A 406 3.03 54.16 -2.27
C PRO A 406 2.53 55.58 -1.99
N ALA A 407 1.78 56.16 -2.92
CA ALA A 407 1.11 57.44 -2.70
C ALA A 407 -0.03 57.25 -1.69
N GLY A 408 -0.09 58.11 -0.68
CA GLY A 408 -1.18 58.18 0.28
C GLY A 408 -2.22 59.20 -0.15
N GLU A 409 -3.46 59.12 0.37
CA GLU A 409 -4.57 60.06 0.06
C GLU A 409 -4.24 61.54 0.29
N LYS A 410 -3.20 61.84 1.07
CA LYS A 410 -2.76 63.21 1.43
C LYS A 410 -1.56 63.69 0.64
N ASP A 411 -1.08 62.92 -0.34
CA ASP A 411 0.09 63.29 -1.12
C ASP A 411 -0.32 64.23 -2.28
N PHE A 412 0.23 65.44 -2.30
CA PHE A 412 -0.10 66.48 -3.27
C PHE A 412 0.59 66.30 -4.65
N GLU A 413 1.68 65.56 -4.72
CA GLU A 413 2.42 65.27 -5.96
C GLU A 413 2.56 63.77 -6.20
N VAL A 414 1.54 63.15 -6.75
CA VAL A 414 1.60 61.73 -7.13
C VAL A 414 2.14 61.64 -8.55
N LYS A 415 3.26 60.95 -8.77
CA LYS A 415 3.84 60.68 -10.07
C LYS A 415 3.73 59.19 -10.41
N TRP A 416 2.88 58.90 -11.38
CA TRP A 416 2.77 57.57 -11.96
C TRP A 416 4.04 57.23 -12.77
N LYS A 417 4.68 56.12 -12.46
CA LYS A 417 5.86 55.63 -13.20
C LYS A 417 5.59 54.19 -13.68
N PRO A 418 5.79 53.88 -14.95
CA PRO A 418 5.75 52.53 -15.46
C PRO A 418 6.89 51.70 -14.83
N ALA A 419 6.70 50.40 -14.72
CA ALA A 419 7.68 49.47 -14.13
C ALA A 419 9.11 49.62 -14.74
N ALA A 420 9.21 49.86 -16.04
CA ALA A 420 10.48 50.10 -16.73
C ALA A 420 11.19 51.36 -16.23
N ALA A 421 10.44 52.44 -15.92
CA ALA A 421 11.03 53.67 -15.39
C ALA A 421 11.47 53.53 -13.93
N ILE A 422 10.69 52.74 -13.15
CA ILE A 422 11.09 52.37 -11.77
C ILE A 422 12.39 51.55 -11.83
N LEU A 423 12.48 50.52 -12.69
CA LEU A 423 13.65 49.70 -12.85
C LEU A 423 14.85 50.50 -13.32
N ALA A 424 14.70 51.43 -14.26
CA ALA A 424 15.73 52.35 -14.69
C ALA A 424 16.29 53.20 -13.51
N THR A 425 15.40 53.72 -12.65
CA THR A 425 15.82 54.43 -11.44
C THR A 425 16.57 53.54 -10.49
N LEU A 426 16.08 52.32 -10.21
CA LEU A 426 16.74 51.33 -9.34
C LEU A 426 18.09 50.85 -9.90
N SER A 427 18.24 50.77 -11.22
CA SER A 427 19.51 50.39 -11.84
C SER A 427 20.59 51.47 -11.64
N VAL A 428 20.20 52.73 -11.65
CA VAL A 428 21.14 53.86 -11.47
C VAL A 428 21.51 54.08 -10.00
N TYR A 429 20.50 54.10 -9.13
CA TYR A 429 20.70 54.46 -7.71
C TYR A 429 20.83 53.26 -6.80
N GLY A 430 20.10 52.17 -7.07
CA GLY A 430 20.06 50.96 -6.28
C GLY A 430 21.08 49.90 -6.66
N ARG A 431 21.94 50.16 -7.65
CA ARG A 431 22.93 49.20 -8.22
C ARG A 431 22.28 47.86 -8.66
N THR A 432 21.03 47.89 -9.09
CA THR A 432 20.27 46.71 -9.53
C THR A 432 20.46 46.56 -11.05
N GLN A 433 20.74 45.34 -11.52
CA GLN A 433 20.86 45.10 -12.97
C GLN A 433 19.47 45.12 -13.61
N ALA A 434 19.28 45.99 -14.60
CA ALA A 434 18.06 46.05 -15.40
C ALA A 434 18.08 44.96 -16.47
N ASN A 435 17.44 43.81 -16.18
CA ASN A 435 17.29 42.72 -17.14
C ASN A 435 15.82 42.19 -17.13
N ALA A 436 15.51 41.30 -18.05
CA ALA A 436 14.15 40.74 -18.17
C ALA A 436 13.68 40.03 -16.87
N GLN A 437 14.61 39.42 -16.14
CA GLN A 437 14.32 38.71 -14.88
C GLN A 437 13.96 39.69 -13.76
N THR A 438 14.71 40.78 -13.60
CA THR A 438 14.38 41.84 -12.62
C THR A 438 13.08 42.57 -12.96
N GLN A 439 12.74 42.70 -14.25
CA GLN A 439 11.47 43.23 -14.67
C GLN A 439 10.27 42.30 -14.32
N GLN A 440 10.44 40.99 -14.47
CA GLN A 440 9.44 39.99 -14.07
C GLN A 440 9.18 39.99 -12.56
N VAL A 441 10.19 40.25 -11.74
CA VAL A 441 10.07 40.36 -10.28
C VAL A 441 9.41 41.69 -9.90
N LEU A 442 9.76 42.78 -10.56
CA LEU A 442 9.22 44.11 -10.24
C LEU A 442 7.72 44.27 -10.51
N VAL A 443 7.21 43.65 -11.58
CA VAL A 443 5.78 43.77 -11.96
C VAL A 443 4.84 43.25 -10.85
N PRO A 444 4.99 42.05 -10.30
CA PRO A 444 4.14 41.60 -9.19
C PRO A 444 4.29 42.47 -7.95
N VAL A 445 5.50 42.85 -7.56
CA VAL A 445 5.77 43.68 -6.37
C VAL A 445 5.16 45.05 -6.51
N SER A 446 5.31 45.71 -7.67
CA SER A 446 4.69 46.99 -7.91
C SER A 446 3.17 46.91 -7.95
N TYR A 447 2.61 45.83 -8.51
CA TYR A 447 1.17 45.61 -8.57
C TYR A 447 0.54 45.38 -7.21
N THR A 448 1.13 44.52 -6.36
CA THR A 448 0.58 44.15 -5.05
C THR A 448 0.79 45.21 -3.97
N HIS A 449 1.87 45.98 -4.03
CA HIS A 449 2.25 46.92 -2.99
C HIS A 449 2.13 48.40 -3.35
N LEU A 450 2.18 48.73 -4.62
CA LEU A 450 2.05 50.12 -5.09
C LEU A 450 0.65 50.49 -5.65
N ARG A 451 -0.19 49.48 -5.93
CA ARG A 451 -1.52 49.65 -6.54
C ARG A 451 -2.68 49.72 -5.56
N ALA A 452 -2.41 49.76 -4.25
CA ALA A 452 -3.46 49.76 -3.23
C ALA A 452 -4.45 50.97 -3.29
N HIS A 453 -4.28 51.89 -4.26
CA HIS A 453 -5.11 53.10 -4.41
C HIS A 453 -5.68 53.33 -5.81
N GLU A 454 -5.83 52.30 -6.66
CA GLU A 454 -6.47 52.47 -7.99
C GLU A 454 -7.99 52.38 -7.96
N THR A 455 -8.67 52.35 -6.82
CA THR A 455 -10.12 52.22 -6.74
C THR A 455 -10.88 53.51 -6.39
N CYS A 456 -10.30 54.68 -6.60
CA CYS A 456 -11.03 55.94 -6.46
C CYS A 456 -10.57 56.92 -7.51
N ALA A 457 -11.01 56.75 -8.75
CA ALA A 457 -11.13 57.81 -9.72
C ALA A 457 -12.05 57.32 -10.86
N ASP A 458 -13.34 57.45 -10.63
CA ASP A 458 -14.36 57.81 -11.61
C ASP A 458 -15.33 58.79 -10.95
#